data_8658cad1bc554acca4166168c3671b35
#
_entry.id   8658cad1bc554acca4166168c3671b35
#
_cell.length_a   1.000
_cell.length_b   1.000
_cell.length_c   1.000
_cell.angle_alpha   90.00
_cell.angle_beta   90.00
_cell.angle_gamma   90.00
#
_symmetry.space_group_name_H-M   'P 1'
#
loop_
_entity.id
_entity.type
_entity.pdbx_description
1 polymer ?
#
loop_
_entity_poly.entity_id
_entity_poly.type
_entity_poly.pdbx_seq_one_letter_code
_entity_poly.pdbx_strand_id
1 'polypeptide(L)'
;MKRDASQDERFLNRHSSIAPLAFQRKSLLILTVLLLVLPAAVRAQDEDHQPFLPSPVQSVSTVPANGDVNPYGVAFVPPQFPQGTAKPGDILVSNFNAVTNLQGTGTTIVDISSTGTQSLFFQSGTPTGLSTALNILRKGFVLVGNFPSPDGTCGNATPGSILVINSSGKQVGSIADSSINGPWDSALFDEGDSAKFFVANGLTGTVVRLDLKVSSSGVSVKNVTQIASGYQHQCDPVTFVDAPTGLVYDAERDVLYVASSDDNAVFAVANAGCAEKDHGTGRIIYQDNVHLHGPLGMIMAPNGHLVVANNDAINPDPNQPSEIVEFTVGGKFVKEISVDPNFGGAFGLAVMTKGDTARFAAVDDNVPVLLVWTLPLP
;
A
#
# COMPACT_ATOMS: atom_id res chain seq x y z
N MET A 1 -37.19 6.87 -57.71
CA MET A 1 -36.63 6.67 -59.06
C MET A 1 -35.54 5.65 -58.85
N LYS A 2 -35.85 4.33 -59.02
CA LYS A 2 -35.70 3.53 -60.25
C LYS A 2 -34.24 3.62 -60.72
N ARG A 3 -33.47 2.58 -60.84
CA ARG A 3 -33.50 1.16 -61.29
C ARG A 3 -32.02 0.81 -61.44
N ASP A 4 -31.48 -0.29 -61.52
CA ASP A 4 -31.73 -1.71 -61.72
C ASP A 4 -30.38 -2.32 -62.08
N ALA A 5 -30.01 -3.37 -61.46
CA ALA A 5 -29.97 -4.77 -61.91
C ALA A 5 -29.00 -5.05 -63.12
N SER A 6 -28.18 -6.04 -63.03
CA SER A 6 -28.23 -7.44 -63.34
C SER A 6 -26.95 -7.88 -64.07
N GLN A 7 -26.47 -9.03 -63.61
CA GLN A 7 -26.29 -10.30 -64.34
C GLN A 7 -25.25 -10.25 -65.50
N ASP A 8 -24.37 -11.20 -65.62
CA ASP A 8 -24.65 -12.51 -66.18
C ASP A 8 -23.43 -13.47 -66.07
N GLU A 9 -23.79 -14.71 -66.02
CA GLU A 9 -23.01 -15.93 -66.03
C GLU A 9 -22.32 -16.20 -67.36
N ARG A 10 -21.35 -17.14 -67.38
CA ARG A 10 -21.32 -18.44 -68.07
C ARG A 10 -19.96 -18.90 -68.56
N PHE A 11 -19.66 -20.16 -68.14
CA PHE A 11 -19.31 -21.39 -68.91
C PHE A 11 -18.05 -21.36 -69.80
N LEU A 12 -17.17 -22.34 -69.79
CA LEU A 12 -17.31 -23.76 -70.15
C LEU A 12 -15.97 -24.54 -69.96
N ASN A 13 -16.12 -25.78 -69.51
CA ASN A 13 -15.30 -26.93 -69.65
C ASN A 13 -14.46 -27.07 -70.93
N ARG A 14 -13.27 -27.69 -70.81
CA ARG A 14 -12.84 -28.75 -71.76
C ARG A 14 -11.87 -29.72 -71.06
N HIS A 15 -12.26 -30.97 -71.13
CA HIS A 15 -11.43 -32.16 -70.93
C HIS A 15 -10.40 -32.34 -72.03
N SER A 16 -9.24 -32.95 -71.70
CA SER A 16 -8.71 -34.06 -72.49
C SER A 16 -7.63 -34.80 -71.71
N SER A 17 -7.85 -36.09 -71.70
CA SER A 17 -7.03 -37.17 -71.24
C SER A 17 -5.76 -37.32 -72.07
N ILE A 18 -4.72 -37.98 -71.56
CA ILE A 18 -4.03 -39.16 -72.10
C ILE A 18 -2.96 -39.66 -71.11
N ALA A 19 -2.92 -40.91 -70.89
CA ALA A 19 -2.11 -41.74 -70.01
C ALA A 19 -0.72 -42.09 -70.60
N PRO A 20 -0.01 -43.11 -70.08
CA PRO A 20 0.97 -43.02 -68.99
C PRO A 20 2.38 -43.45 -69.51
N LEU A 21 3.41 -43.10 -68.82
CA LEU A 21 4.72 -43.74 -68.99
C LEU A 21 5.33 -44.11 -67.64
N ALA A 22 5.50 -45.41 -67.46
CA ALA A 22 6.22 -46.01 -66.37
C ALA A 22 7.72 -45.79 -66.50
N PHE A 23 8.40 -45.41 -65.46
CA PHE A 23 9.82 -45.79 -65.28
C PHE A 23 10.27 -45.78 -63.82
N GLN A 24 10.68 -46.94 -63.41
CA GLN A 24 11.72 -47.35 -62.43
C GLN A 24 11.78 -46.77 -61.03
N ARG A 25 11.64 -47.72 -60.13
CA ARG A 25 12.01 -47.66 -58.70
C ARG A 25 13.50 -47.31 -58.51
N LYS A 26 13.75 -46.25 -57.73
CA LYS A 26 14.93 -46.17 -56.85
C LYS A 26 14.44 -45.92 -55.45
N SER A 27 14.63 -46.91 -54.61
CA SER A 27 14.37 -46.83 -53.18
C SER A 27 15.32 -45.81 -52.54
N LEU A 28 14.81 -44.67 -52.15
CA LEU A 28 15.50 -43.74 -51.26
C LEU A 28 14.89 -43.89 -49.86
N LEU A 29 15.65 -44.50 -48.96
CA LEU A 29 15.29 -44.56 -47.54
C LEU A 29 15.33 -43.12 -47.03
N ILE A 30 14.16 -42.50 -46.89
CA ILE A 30 14.02 -41.26 -46.14
C ILE A 30 13.84 -41.66 -44.69
N LEU A 31 14.91 -41.53 -43.89
CA LEU A 31 14.87 -41.62 -42.42
C LEU A 31 14.08 -40.42 -41.91
N THR A 32 12.80 -40.63 -41.64
CA THR A 32 11.95 -39.62 -41.01
C THR A 32 12.33 -39.60 -39.54
N VAL A 33 13.20 -38.63 -39.16
CA VAL A 33 13.41 -38.29 -37.76
C VAL A 33 12.12 -37.59 -37.29
N LEU A 34 11.30 -38.36 -36.59
CA LEU A 34 10.14 -37.85 -35.87
C LEU A 34 10.68 -37.07 -34.68
N LEU A 35 10.87 -35.73 -34.82
CA LEU A 35 11.10 -34.84 -33.72
C LEU A 35 9.80 -34.86 -32.89
N LEU A 36 9.79 -35.64 -31.82
CA LEU A 36 8.84 -35.47 -30.73
C LEU A 36 9.09 -34.10 -30.08
N VAL A 37 8.39 -33.08 -30.57
CA VAL A 37 8.19 -31.85 -29.84
C VAL A 37 7.26 -32.21 -28.71
N LEU A 38 7.85 -32.61 -27.56
CA LEU A 38 7.15 -32.57 -26.29
C LEU A 38 6.69 -31.13 -26.09
N PRO A 39 5.39 -30.88 -25.92
CA PRO A 39 4.99 -29.59 -25.44
C PRO A 39 5.73 -29.42 -24.10
N ALA A 40 6.63 -28.43 -24.02
CA ALA A 40 7.06 -27.91 -22.75
C ALA A 40 5.76 -27.49 -22.07
N ALA A 41 5.28 -28.32 -21.16
CA ALA A 41 4.30 -27.88 -20.20
C ALA A 41 4.95 -26.68 -19.52
N VAL A 42 4.56 -25.48 -19.93
CA VAL A 42 4.71 -24.28 -19.12
C VAL A 42 3.94 -24.67 -17.86
N ARG A 43 4.67 -25.19 -16.87
CA ARG A 43 4.20 -25.12 -15.51
C ARG A 43 4.00 -23.63 -15.29
N ALA A 44 2.74 -23.20 -15.32
CA ALA A 44 2.35 -22.03 -14.57
C ALA A 44 3.00 -22.29 -13.20
N GLN A 45 3.98 -21.47 -12.83
CA GLN A 45 4.44 -21.45 -11.46
C GLN A 45 3.15 -21.23 -10.69
N ASP A 46 2.73 -22.22 -9.92
CA ASP A 46 1.76 -22.00 -8.86
C ASP A 46 2.36 -20.83 -8.08
N GLU A 47 1.70 -19.68 -8.16
CA GLU A 47 2.04 -18.54 -7.32
C GLU A 47 2.12 -19.12 -5.93
N ASP A 48 3.23 -18.92 -5.26
CA ASP A 48 3.51 -19.51 -3.96
C ASP A 48 2.43 -19.05 -2.99
N HIS A 49 1.49 -19.94 -2.68
CA HIS A 49 0.34 -19.65 -1.82
C HIS A 49 0.72 -19.75 -0.34
N GLN A 50 2.03 -19.73 -0.02
CA GLN A 50 2.48 -19.72 1.36
C GLN A 50 2.15 -18.37 1.99
N PRO A 51 1.38 -18.35 3.09
CA PRO A 51 1.01 -17.11 3.75
C PRO A 51 2.24 -16.49 4.42
N PHE A 52 2.35 -15.16 4.34
CA PHE A 52 3.32 -14.38 5.09
C PHE A 52 2.89 -14.22 6.55
N LEU A 53 1.59 -14.06 6.81
CA LEU A 53 1.05 -13.78 8.16
C LEU A 53 1.27 -14.93 9.15
N PRO A 54 1.84 -14.67 10.33
CA PRO A 54 2.37 -15.66 11.25
C PRO A 54 1.73 -15.71 12.65
N SER A 55 2.42 -16.47 13.52
CA SER A 55 2.29 -16.53 14.98
C SER A 55 3.61 -17.09 15.52
N PRO A 56 4.19 -16.67 16.68
CA PRO A 56 3.72 -15.76 17.71
C PRO A 56 4.25 -14.31 17.59
N VAL A 57 3.92 -13.42 18.53
CA VAL A 57 4.15 -11.99 18.47
C VAL A 57 4.85 -11.44 19.73
N GLN A 58 5.71 -10.43 19.54
CA GLN A 58 6.17 -9.53 20.63
C GLN A 58 5.23 -8.32 20.70
N SER A 59 4.74 -7.97 21.90
CA SER A 59 3.89 -6.81 22.14
C SER A 59 4.62 -5.75 22.95
N VAL A 60 4.54 -4.48 22.53
CA VAL A 60 5.20 -3.33 23.17
C VAL A 60 4.23 -2.16 23.23
N SER A 61 4.05 -1.52 24.41
CA SER A 61 3.19 -0.33 24.54
C SER A 61 3.67 0.82 23.68
N THR A 62 2.72 1.52 23.04
CA THR A 62 2.95 2.73 22.24
C THR A 62 2.63 4.01 23.03
N VAL A 63 2.15 3.89 24.28
CA VAL A 63 1.73 5.01 25.12
C VAL A 63 2.94 5.70 25.74
N PRO A 64 3.28 6.94 25.36
CA PRO A 64 4.37 7.71 25.96
C PRO A 64 3.98 8.31 27.30
N ALA A 65 4.93 8.99 27.97
CA ALA A 65 4.74 9.58 29.29
C ALA A 65 3.63 10.64 29.37
N ASN A 66 3.30 11.33 28.27
CA ASN A 66 2.19 12.28 28.20
C ASN A 66 0.82 11.60 28.02
N GLY A 67 0.79 10.27 27.80
CA GLY A 67 -0.42 9.49 27.71
C GLY A 67 -1.12 9.52 26.34
N ASP A 68 -0.50 10.02 25.27
CA ASP A 68 -1.07 9.92 23.93
C ASP A 68 -1.35 8.47 23.54
N VAL A 69 -2.45 8.24 22.84
CA VAL A 69 -3.00 6.93 22.47
C VAL A 69 -3.40 6.90 21.00
N ASN A 70 -4.03 5.84 20.58
CA ASN A 70 -4.48 5.61 19.21
C ASN A 70 -3.27 5.59 18.25
N PRO A 71 -2.43 4.52 18.32
CA PRO A 71 -1.27 4.38 17.45
C PRO A 71 -1.73 4.11 16.01
N TYR A 72 -1.25 4.93 15.08
CA TYR A 72 -1.65 4.88 13.67
C TYR A 72 -0.48 4.52 12.74
N GLY A 73 0.41 5.48 12.47
CA GLY A 73 1.52 5.29 11.55
C GLY A 73 2.62 4.39 12.14
N VAL A 74 3.17 3.51 11.31
CA VAL A 74 4.27 2.60 11.67
C VAL A 74 5.32 2.61 10.59
N ALA A 75 6.59 2.82 10.95
CA ALA A 75 7.68 2.74 9.99
C ALA A 75 8.96 2.21 10.63
N PHE A 76 9.65 1.29 9.94
CA PHE A 76 10.99 0.86 10.32
C PHE A 76 12.04 1.92 9.93
N VAL A 77 12.95 2.20 10.85
CA VAL A 77 14.11 3.07 10.59
C VAL A 77 15.07 2.37 9.63
N PRO A 78 15.33 2.92 8.43
CA PRO A 78 16.12 2.26 7.41
C PRO A 78 17.60 2.14 7.79
N PRO A 79 18.34 1.16 7.22
CA PRO A 79 19.75 0.90 7.56
C PRO A 79 20.69 2.10 7.37
N GLN A 80 20.41 3.01 6.44
CA GLN A 80 21.22 4.17 6.14
C GLN A 80 20.82 5.43 6.92
N PHE A 81 19.87 5.33 7.84
CA PHE A 81 19.42 6.47 8.65
C PHE A 81 20.60 7.02 9.49
N PRO A 82 20.84 8.34 9.48
CA PRO A 82 21.94 8.94 10.25
C PRO A 82 21.77 8.73 11.75
N GLN A 83 22.86 8.81 12.49
CA GLN A 83 22.80 8.78 13.93
C GLN A 83 21.91 9.92 14.47
N GLY A 84 21.05 9.57 15.42
CA GLY A 84 20.07 10.46 16.03
C GLY A 84 19.43 9.81 17.25
N THR A 85 18.19 10.19 17.54
CA THR A 85 17.38 9.59 18.61
C THR A 85 17.02 8.15 18.23
N ALA A 86 16.46 7.95 17.03
CA ALA A 86 16.14 6.63 16.50
C ALA A 86 17.36 6.00 15.79
N LYS A 87 17.44 4.68 15.81
CA LYS A 87 18.53 3.88 15.24
C LYS A 87 18.02 2.97 14.12
N PRO A 88 18.88 2.61 13.14
CA PRO A 88 18.52 1.62 12.14
C PRO A 88 17.94 0.34 12.73
N GLY A 89 16.76 -0.05 12.27
CA GLY A 89 16.01 -1.23 12.75
C GLY A 89 15.05 -0.98 13.91
N ASP A 90 15.05 0.21 14.50
CA ASP A 90 13.98 0.65 15.40
C ASP A 90 12.68 0.89 14.65
N ILE A 91 11.57 1.05 15.33
CA ILE A 91 10.26 1.27 14.75
C ILE A 91 9.67 2.55 15.32
N LEU A 92 9.32 3.49 14.44
CA LEU A 92 8.60 4.70 14.83
C LEU A 92 7.10 4.44 14.74
N VAL A 93 6.35 4.92 15.74
CA VAL A 93 4.89 4.82 15.80
C VAL A 93 4.31 6.19 16.14
N SER A 94 3.38 6.71 15.32
CA SER A 94 2.67 7.95 15.58
C SER A 94 1.39 7.68 16.37
N ASN A 95 1.06 8.59 17.31
CA ASN A 95 -0.19 8.56 18.07
C ASN A 95 -1.13 9.67 17.55
N PHE A 96 -2.35 9.28 17.17
CA PHE A 96 -3.33 10.20 16.59
C PHE A 96 -4.11 10.98 17.65
N ASN A 97 -4.31 10.40 18.83
CA ASN A 97 -5.11 10.97 19.92
C ASN A 97 -4.24 11.34 21.13
N ALA A 98 -4.64 12.39 21.83
CA ALA A 98 -4.12 12.69 23.16
C ALA A 98 -4.69 11.71 24.22
N VAL A 99 -4.22 11.82 25.46
CA VAL A 99 -4.66 11.00 26.60
C VAL A 99 -6.18 10.99 26.83
N THR A 100 -6.89 12.00 26.37
CA THR A 100 -8.36 12.05 26.41
C THR A 100 -9.04 11.18 25.37
N ASN A 101 -8.29 10.54 24.50
CA ASN A 101 -8.74 9.80 23.33
C ASN A 101 -9.58 10.66 22.36
N LEU A 102 -9.39 11.97 22.35
CA LEU A 102 -10.01 12.87 21.39
C LEU A 102 -9.27 12.79 20.07
N GLN A 103 -9.97 12.47 18.98
CA GLN A 103 -9.37 12.23 17.67
C GLN A 103 -8.68 13.47 17.09
N GLY A 104 -7.55 13.29 16.43
CA GLY A 104 -6.80 14.38 15.82
C GLY A 104 -6.05 15.30 16.80
N THR A 105 -5.90 14.90 18.06
CA THR A 105 -5.25 15.71 19.10
C THR A 105 -3.91 15.18 19.58
N GLY A 106 -3.48 14.01 19.11
CA GLY A 106 -2.18 13.39 19.46
C GLY A 106 -1.00 14.26 19.03
N THR A 107 0.10 14.16 19.75
CA THR A 107 1.27 15.03 19.60
C THR A 107 2.57 14.26 19.41
N THR A 108 2.57 12.93 19.60
CA THR A 108 3.80 12.18 19.77
C THR A 108 4.06 11.14 18.68
N ILE A 109 5.36 10.94 18.42
CA ILE A 109 5.89 9.73 17.77
C ILE A 109 6.78 9.07 18.81
N VAL A 110 6.55 7.79 19.08
CA VAL A 110 7.42 6.97 19.92
C VAL A 110 8.40 6.17 19.04
N ASP A 111 9.56 5.90 19.61
CA ASP A 111 10.60 5.03 19.08
C ASP A 111 10.63 3.73 19.88
N ILE A 112 10.45 2.62 19.19
CA ILE A 112 10.50 1.27 19.78
C ILE A 112 11.74 0.59 19.24
N SER A 113 12.71 0.40 20.13
CA SER A 113 13.98 -0.24 19.79
C SER A 113 13.80 -1.68 19.31
N SER A 114 14.81 -2.20 18.62
CA SER A 114 14.83 -3.61 18.18
C SER A 114 14.71 -4.61 19.35
N THR A 115 14.97 -4.19 20.60
CA THR A 115 14.81 -4.99 21.82
C THR A 115 13.48 -4.80 22.53
N GLY A 116 12.57 -3.98 21.97
CA GLY A 116 11.24 -3.71 22.53
C GLY A 116 11.23 -2.64 23.63
N THR A 117 12.24 -1.77 23.71
CA THR A 117 12.23 -0.63 24.64
C THR A 117 11.61 0.58 23.94
N GLN A 118 10.55 1.14 24.51
CA GLN A 118 9.90 2.35 24.02
C GLN A 118 10.60 3.59 24.57
N SER A 119 10.76 4.62 23.73
CA SER A 119 11.21 5.97 24.09
C SER A 119 10.49 7.02 23.24
N LEU A 120 10.56 8.29 23.63
CA LEU A 120 9.99 9.38 22.86
C LEU A 120 10.94 9.77 21.72
N PHE A 121 10.44 9.77 20.47
CA PHE A 121 11.16 10.30 19.32
C PHE A 121 10.83 11.76 19.06
N PHE A 122 9.54 12.10 18.97
CA PHE A 122 9.04 13.45 18.67
C PHE A 122 7.85 13.80 19.54
N GLN A 123 7.76 15.06 19.92
CA GLN A 123 6.57 15.64 20.55
C GLN A 123 6.33 17.05 20.04
N SER A 124 5.12 17.30 19.54
CA SER A 124 4.66 18.65 19.21
C SER A 124 4.26 19.42 20.46
N GLY A 125 4.40 20.74 20.41
CA GLY A 125 3.88 21.65 21.45
C GLY A 125 2.37 21.92 21.34
N THR A 126 1.73 21.48 20.28
CA THR A 126 0.29 21.68 20.01
C THR A 126 -0.31 20.40 19.46
N PRO A 127 -1.64 20.20 19.59
CA PRO A 127 -2.35 19.09 18.93
C PRO A 127 -2.01 19.04 17.44
N THR A 128 -1.65 17.86 16.94
CA THR A 128 -1.24 17.63 15.55
C THR A 128 -2.05 16.59 14.82
N GLY A 129 -2.62 15.61 15.53
CA GLY A 129 -3.32 14.51 14.87
C GLY A 129 -2.39 13.79 13.88
N LEU A 130 -1.39 13.08 14.39
CA LEU A 130 -0.39 12.38 13.57
C LEU A 130 -1.02 11.13 12.98
N SER A 131 -1.19 11.12 11.65
CA SER A 131 -1.92 10.08 10.91
C SER A 131 -1.08 8.84 10.60
N THR A 132 -1.65 7.90 9.85
CA THR A 132 -0.94 6.70 9.35
C THR A 132 0.16 7.06 8.33
N ALA A 133 0.11 8.24 7.72
CA ALA A 133 1.11 8.75 6.78
C ALA A 133 2.49 8.97 7.44
N LEU A 134 3.16 7.90 7.85
CA LEU A 134 4.48 7.92 8.50
C LEU A 134 5.51 7.18 7.65
N ASN A 135 6.51 7.90 7.16
CA ASN A 135 7.58 7.35 6.33
C ASN A 135 8.95 7.94 6.70
N ILE A 136 10.02 7.19 6.44
CA ILE A 136 11.38 7.55 6.85
C ILE A 136 12.32 7.55 5.66
N LEU A 137 12.87 8.73 5.34
CA LEU A 137 13.89 8.91 4.32
C LEU A 137 15.26 8.50 4.88
N ARG A 138 16.03 7.74 4.09
CA ARG A 138 17.40 7.28 4.47
C ARG A 138 18.37 8.40 4.82
N LYS A 139 18.10 9.64 4.37
CA LYS A 139 18.93 10.83 4.68
C LYS A 139 18.57 11.50 6.01
N GLY A 140 17.75 10.87 6.85
CA GLY A 140 17.53 11.32 8.22
C GLY A 140 16.32 12.22 8.40
N PHE A 141 15.32 12.09 7.55
CA PHE A 141 14.05 12.80 7.74
C PHE A 141 12.90 11.81 7.88
N VAL A 142 12.03 12.12 8.83
CA VAL A 142 10.74 11.46 9.01
C VAL A 142 9.68 12.39 8.42
N LEU A 143 8.87 11.84 7.53
CA LEU A 143 7.71 12.50 6.95
C LEU A 143 6.47 11.93 7.63
N VAL A 144 5.64 12.77 8.23
CA VAL A 144 4.40 12.33 8.87
C VAL A 144 3.26 13.27 8.53
N GLY A 145 2.13 12.69 8.15
CA GLY A 145 0.88 13.44 7.97
C GLY A 145 0.40 13.99 9.30
N ASN A 146 -0.10 15.24 9.30
CA ASN A 146 -0.85 15.75 10.39
C ASN A 146 -2.25 16.16 9.93
N PHE A 147 -3.25 15.75 10.69
CA PHE A 147 -4.65 15.94 10.38
C PHE A 147 -5.41 16.36 11.65
N PRO A 148 -5.10 17.58 12.19
CA PRO A 148 -5.60 18.00 13.48
C PRO A 148 -7.08 18.36 13.45
N SER A 149 -7.79 17.95 14.50
CA SER A 149 -9.14 18.38 14.78
C SER A 149 -9.20 19.04 16.18
N PRO A 150 -9.74 20.25 16.30
CA PRO A 150 -9.81 20.95 17.58
C PRO A 150 -10.83 20.36 18.55
N ASP A 151 -11.83 19.63 18.05
CA ASP A 151 -12.94 19.06 18.81
C ASP A 151 -13.11 17.54 18.63
N GLY A 152 -12.18 16.91 17.93
CA GLY A 152 -12.21 15.48 17.69
C GLY A 152 -13.17 15.02 16.58
N THR A 153 -13.74 15.97 15.83
CA THR A 153 -14.63 15.64 14.72
C THR A 153 -13.95 15.92 13.37
N CYS A 154 -14.15 15.04 12.40
CA CYS A 154 -13.65 15.23 11.04
C CYS A 154 -14.21 16.49 10.38
N GLY A 155 -15.49 16.85 10.66
CA GLY A 155 -16.11 18.04 10.06
C GLY A 155 -15.47 19.36 10.45
N ASN A 156 -14.72 19.41 11.56
CA ASN A 156 -13.96 20.56 12.04
C ASN A 156 -12.44 20.38 11.90
N ALA A 157 -12.00 19.28 11.29
CA ALA A 157 -10.59 19.05 11.03
C ALA A 157 -10.02 20.05 10.02
N THR A 158 -8.76 20.41 10.17
CA THR A 158 -8.07 21.27 9.21
C THR A 158 -7.51 20.44 8.06
N PRO A 159 -7.18 21.05 6.90
CA PRO A 159 -6.57 20.33 5.77
C PRO A 159 -5.29 19.59 6.12
N GLY A 160 -4.55 20.04 7.15
CA GLY A 160 -3.32 19.39 7.57
C GLY A 160 -2.12 19.68 6.65
N SER A 161 -1.07 18.91 6.82
CA SER A 161 0.18 18.98 6.05
C SER A 161 1.05 17.75 6.31
N ILE A 162 2.22 17.68 5.68
CA ILE A 162 3.24 16.69 6.02
C ILE A 162 4.33 17.38 6.84
N LEU A 163 4.51 16.96 8.09
CA LEU A 163 5.60 17.44 8.92
C LEU A 163 6.91 16.79 8.49
N VAL A 164 8.00 17.56 8.53
CA VAL A 164 9.36 17.06 8.26
C VAL A 164 10.14 17.13 9.55
N ILE A 165 10.49 15.96 10.09
CA ILE A 165 11.20 15.80 11.36
C ILE A 165 12.58 15.23 11.07
N ASN A 166 13.64 15.76 11.68
CA ASN A 166 15.01 15.25 11.49
C ASN A 166 15.32 14.04 12.38
N SER A 167 16.48 13.43 12.18
CA SER A 167 16.95 12.23 12.92
C SER A 167 17.05 12.44 14.45
N SER A 168 17.07 13.67 14.91
CA SER A 168 17.09 14.01 16.35
C SER A 168 15.68 14.24 16.92
N GLY A 169 14.63 13.92 16.18
CA GLY A 169 13.26 14.10 16.63
C GLY A 169 12.80 15.58 16.66
N LYS A 170 13.44 16.47 15.88
CA LYS A 170 13.06 17.88 15.83
C LYS A 170 12.36 18.19 14.51
N GLN A 171 11.19 18.81 14.56
CA GLN A 171 10.55 19.35 13.36
C GLN A 171 11.42 20.45 12.74
N VAL A 172 11.75 20.29 11.46
CA VAL A 172 12.60 21.21 10.69
C VAL A 172 11.87 21.81 9.49
N GLY A 173 10.64 21.39 9.23
CA GLY A 173 9.81 21.91 8.16
C GLY A 173 8.42 21.33 8.17
N SER A 174 7.63 21.77 7.20
CA SER A 174 6.31 21.26 6.86
C SER A 174 6.08 21.42 5.37
N ILE A 175 5.42 20.46 4.74
CA ILE A 175 4.97 20.53 3.36
C ILE A 175 3.45 20.73 3.39
N ALA A 176 3.04 21.95 3.04
CA ALA A 176 1.64 22.31 2.86
C ALA A 176 1.41 22.69 1.40
N ASP A 177 0.40 22.10 0.79
CA ASP A 177 -0.03 22.37 -0.58
C ASP A 177 -1.55 22.28 -0.64
N SER A 178 -2.20 23.04 -1.53
CA SER A 178 -3.66 23.02 -1.65
C SER A 178 -4.24 21.67 -2.08
N SER A 179 -3.40 20.78 -2.62
CA SER A 179 -3.77 19.41 -2.99
C SER A 179 -3.54 18.40 -1.86
N ILE A 180 -2.98 18.81 -0.72
CA ILE A 180 -2.91 17.99 0.51
C ILE A 180 -4.10 18.38 1.39
N ASN A 181 -5.01 17.43 1.61
CA ASN A 181 -6.25 17.70 2.32
C ASN A 181 -6.69 16.49 3.18
N GLY A 182 -6.31 16.53 4.45
CA GLY A 182 -6.44 15.40 5.35
C GLY A 182 -5.50 14.25 4.98
N PRO A 183 -4.16 14.43 5.05
CA PRO A 183 -3.20 13.40 4.69
C PRO A 183 -3.36 12.21 5.65
N TRP A 184 -4.01 11.14 5.17
CA TRP A 184 -4.42 10.03 5.99
C TRP A 184 -3.38 8.91 6.01
N ASP A 185 -2.89 8.48 4.84
CA ASP A 185 -1.77 7.54 4.72
C ASP A 185 -0.83 7.93 3.57
N SER A 186 0.31 7.25 3.45
CA SER A 186 1.31 7.57 2.43
C SER A 186 2.21 6.40 2.07
N ALA A 187 2.74 6.43 0.85
CA ALA A 187 3.80 5.54 0.40
C ALA A 187 5.04 6.33 -0.03
N LEU A 188 6.22 5.81 0.23
CA LEU A 188 7.49 6.46 -0.07
C LEU A 188 8.37 5.56 -0.96
N PHE A 189 8.86 6.12 -2.06
CA PHE A 189 9.94 5.54 -2.85
C PHE A 189 11.16 6.45 -2.76
N ASP A 190 12.13 6.05 -1.93
CA ASP A 190 13.35 6.82 -1.64
C ASP A 190 14.47 6.46 -2.60
N GLU A 191 14.86 7.39 -3.48
CA GLU A 191 15.95 7.27 -4.44
C GLU A 191 17.26 7.92 -3.94
N GLY A 192 17.30 8.39 -2.69
CA GLY A 192 18.46 9.06 -2.08
C GLY A 192 18.41 10.57 -2.23
N ASP A 193 18.80 11.12 -3.38
CA ASP A 193 18.78 12.57 -3.64
C ASP A 193 17.39 13.08 -4.06
N SER A 194 16.50 12.17 -4.40
CA SER A 194 15.10 12.38 -4.71
C SER A 194 14.22 11.33 -4.04
N ALA A 195 12.91 11.60 -4.01
CA ALA A 195 11.94 10.62 -3.61
C ALA A 195 10.60 10.90 -4.29
N LYS A 196 9.80 9.84 -4.50
CA LYS A 196 8.37 9.95 -4.79
C LYS A 196 7.61 9.67 -3.52
N PHE A 197 6.76 10.60 -3.13
CA PHE A 197 5.96 10.50 -1.93
C PHE A 197 4.49 10.61 -2.30
N PHE A 198 3.75 9.54 -2.11
CA PHE A 198 2.33 9.45 -2.41
C PHE A 198 1.54 9.68 -1.13
N VAL A 199 0.48 10.46 -1.20
CA VAL A 199 -0.36 10.83 -0.05
C VAL A 199 -1.83 10.61 -0.37
N ALA A 200 -2.50 9.82 0.44
CA ALA A 200 -3.95 9.66 0.43
C ALA A 200 -4.59 10.80 1.21
N ASN A 201 -5.58 11.45 0.61
CA ASN A 201 -6.28 12.60 1.16
C ASN A 201 -7.68 12.19 1.64
N GLY A 202 -7.87 12.10 2.95
CA GLY A 202 -9.11 11.66 3.56
C GLY A 202 -10.30 12.61 3.33
N LEU A 203 -10.06 13.91 3.21
CA LEU A 203 -11.14 14.90 3.04
C LEU A 203 -11.58 15.12 1.59
N THR A 204 -10.88 14.56 0.60
CA THR A 204 -11.18 14.78 -0.82
C THR A 204 -11.27 13.54 -1.68
N GLY A 205 -11.01 12.36 -1.11
CA GLY A 205 -11.04 11.11 -1.86
C GLY A 205 -10.03 11.09 -3.02
N THR A 206 -8.84 11.68 -2.81
CA THR A 206 -7.80 11.80 -3.85
C THR A 206 -6.47 11.23 -3.38
N VAL A 207 -5.60 10.92 -4.33
CA VAL A 207 -4.19 10.61 -4.05
C VAL A 207 -3.30 11.56 -4.86
N VAL A 208 -2.34 12.16 -4.18
CA VAL A 208 -1.34 13.04 -4.79
C VAL A 208 0.05 12.41 -4.71
N ARG A 209 0.86 12.65 -5.74
CA ARG A 209 2.31 12.36 -5.73
C ARG A 209 3.08 13.66 -5.59
N LEU A 210 3.99 13.69 -4.61
CA LEU A 210 4.98 14.74 -4.43
C LEU A 210 6.33 14.23 -4.92
N ASP A 211 6.92 14.90 -5.91
CA ASP A 211 8.29 14.66 -6.33
C ASP A 211 9.22 15.50 -5.45
N LEU A 212 10.00 14.83 -4.61
CA LEU A 212 10.83 15.46 -3.59
C LEU A 212 12.31 15.54 -4.03
N LYS A 213 12.96 16.63 -3.66
CA LYS A 213 14.42 16.72 -3.59
C LYS A 213 14.84 16.54 -2.14
N VAL A 214 15.77 15.61 -1.90
CA VAL A 214 16.24 15.24 -0.56
C VAL A 214 17.74 15.49 -0.47
N SER A 215 18.17 16.24 0.52
CA SER A 215 19.59 16.51 0.82
C SER A 215 19.83 16.32 2.32
N SER A 216 21.09 16.35 2.76
CA SER A 216 21.41 16.34 4.20
C SER A 216 20.90 17.56 4.95
N SER A 217 20.57 18.66 4.26
CA SER A 217 20.07 19.91 4.85
C SER A 217 18.55 20.04 4.87
N GLY A 218 17.81 19.16 4.19
CA GLY A 218 16.36 19.24 4.18
C GLY A 218 15.69 18.55 2.99
N VAL A 219 14.37 18.63 3.01
CA VAL A 219 13.44 18.11 1.99
C VAL A 219 12.72 19.29 1.35
N SER A 220 12.61 19.28 0.02
CA SER A 220 11.83 20.28 -0.72
C SER A 220 11.02 19.62 -1.83
N VAL A 221 9.82 20.15 -2.07
CA VAL A 221 8.92 19.68 -3.13
C VAL A 221 9.35 20.31 -4.45
N LYS A 222 9.47 19.48 -5.50
CA LYS A 222 9.70 19.92 -6.88
C LYS A 222 8.43 20.00 -7.68
N ASN A 223 7.54 19.06 -7.48
CA ASN A 223 6.27 18.97 -8.19
C ASN A 223 5.22 18.28 -7.33
N VAL A 224 3.96 18.62 -7.52
CA VAL A 224 2.79 17.95 -6.94
C VAL A 224 1.86 17.59 -8.07
N THR A 225 1.43 16.34 -8.13
CA THR A 225 0.52 15.83 -9.17
C THR A 225 -0.59 15.02 -8.51
N GLN A 226 -1.84 15.39 -8.71
CA GLN A 226 -2.95 14.50 -8.41
C GLN A 226 -2.94 13.35 -9.41
N ILE A 227 -2.77 12.13 -8.92
CA ILE A 227 -2.64 10.93 -9.76
C ILE A 227 -3.85 10.03 -9.73
N ALA A 228 -4.68 10.17 -8.69
CA ALA A 228 -5.92 9.41 -8.56
C ALA A 228 -6.98 10.22 -7.82
N SER A 229 -8.25 9.95 -8.12
CA SER A 229 -9.42 10.60 -7.50
C SER A 229 -10.69 9.77 -7.69
N GLY A 230 -11.76 10.21 -7.01
CA GLY A 230 -13.08 9.58 -7.11
C GLY A 230 -13.29 8.44 -6.14
N TYR A 231 -12.39 8.25 -5.16
CA TYR A 231 -12.63 7.35 -4.03
C TYR A 231 -13.77 7.90 -3.16
N GLN A 232 -14.62 6.99 -2.66
CA GLN A 232 -15.62 7.38 -1.67
C GLN A 232 -14.92 7.91 -0.43
N HIS A 233 -15.52 8.93 0.19
CA HIS A 233 -14.97 9.52 1.41
C HIS A 233 -16.07 10.25 2.19
N GLN A 234 -16.07 10.05 3.48
CA GLN A 234 -17.01 10.69 4.39
C GLN A 234 -16.41 10.86 5.78
N CYS A 235 -16.88 11.87 6.49
CA CYS A 235 -16.64 11.97 7.92
C CYS A 235 -17.52 10.99 8.67
N ASP A 236 -16.95 10.26 9.61
CA ASP A 236 -17.64 9.31 10.47
C ASP A 236 -17.40 9.64 11.95
N PRO A 237 -18.41 9.56 12.82
CA PRO A 237 -18.24 9.91 14.24
C PRO A 237 -17.46 8.87 15.05
N VAL A 238 -17.25 7.65 14.53
CA VAL A 238 -16.52 6.57 15.20
C VAL A 238 -15.11 6.45 14.62
N THR A 239 -14.99 6.34 13.30
CA THR A 239 -13.72 6.12 12.61
C THR A 239 -13.00 7.40 12.23
N PHE A 240 -13.59 8.57 12.51
CA PHE A 240 -13.17 9.91 12.13
C PHE A 240 -13.36 10.18 10.64
N VAL A 241 -12.75 9.39 9.75
CA VAL A 241 -12.95 9.50 8.30
C VAL A 241 -12.82 8.13 7.64
N ASP A 242 -13.78 7.78 6.81
CA ASP A 242 -13.69 6.66 5.88
C ASP A 242 -13.36 7.19 4.49
N ALA A 243 -12.25 6.75 3.91
CA ALA A 243 -11.66 7.39 2.73
C ALA A 243 -10.56 6.51 2.11
N PRO A 244 -9.88 6.95 1.03
CA PRO A 244 -8.63 6.33 0.61
C PRO A 244 -7.60 6.43 1.75
N THR A 245 -6.93 5.32 2.03
CA THR A 245 -6.08 5.11 3.21
C THR A 245 -4.73 4.50 2.80
N GLY A 246 -4.49 3.23 3.14
CA GLY A 246 -3.23 2.54 2.93
C GLY A 246 -2.71 2.58 1.50
N LEU A 247 -1.47 2.98 1.36
CA LEU A 247 -0.80 3.09 0.06
C LEU A 247 0.43 2.18 0.00
N VAL A 248 0.58 1.47 -1.12
CA VAL A 248 1.80 0.70 -1.44
C VAL A 248 2.22 1.01 -2.87
N TYR A 249 3.45 1.45 -3.06
CA TYR A 249 4.02 1.67 -4.38
C TYR A 249 4.98 0.55 -4.79
N ASP A 250 4.60 -0.18 -5.83
CA ASP A 250 5.44 -1.16 -6.51
C ASP A 250 6.25 -0.45 -7.60
N ALA A 251 7.50 -0.14 -7.30
CA ALA A 251 8.38 0.57 -8.23
C ALA A 251 8.82 -0.28 -9.43
N GLU A 252 8.80 -1.62 -9.31
CA GLU A 252 9.18 -2.51 -10.41
C GLU A 252 8.11 -2.54 -11.50
N ARG A 253 6.83 -2.43 -11.10
CA ARG A 253 5.68 -2.44 -12.00
C ARG A 253 5.13 -1.04 -12.29
N ASP A 254 5.64 -0.01 -11.60
CA ASP A 254 5.10 1.36 -11.58
C ASP A 254 3.58 1.38 -11.27
N VAL A 255 3.20 0.68 -10.20
CA VAL A 255 1.82 0.57 -9.75
C VAL A 255 1.69 1.07 -8.31
N LEU A 256 0.74 1.96 -8.06
CA LEU A 256 0.33 2.31 -6.71
C LEU A 256 -0.94 1.53 -6.35
N TYR A 257 -0.87 0.75 -5.29
CA TYR A 257 -2.03 0.13 -4.68
C TYR A 257 -2.63 1.08 -3.64
N VAL A 258 -3.95 1.18 -3.64
CA VAL A 258 -4.71 2.09 -2.77
C VAL A 258 -5.80 1.31 -2.07
N ALA A 259 -5.72 1.21 -0.75
CA ALA A 259 -6.84 0.78 0.07
C ALA A 259 -7.82 1.94 0.24
N SER A 260 -9.11 1.67 0.24
CA SER A 260 -10.16 2.67 0.49
C SER A 260 -11.21 2.07 1.42
N SER A 261 -11.32 2.64 2.63
CA SER A 261 -12.23 2.12 3.64
C SER A 261 -13.69 2.28 3.24
N ASP A 262 -14.11 3.46 2.76
CA ASP A 262 -15.50 3.71 2.39
C ASP A 262 -15.94 2.93 1.13
N ASP A 263 -15.02 2.68 0.17
CA ASP A 263 -15.25 1.79 -0.97
C ASP A 263 -15.25 0.29 -0.59
N ASN A 264 -14.71 -0.05 0.58
CA ASN A 264 -14.40 -1.40 1.03
C ASN A 264 -13.64 -2.21 -0.03
N ALA A 265 -12.60 -1.63 -0.59
CA ALA A 265 -11.88 -2.18 -1.74
C ALA A 265 -10.39 -1.78 -1.76
N VAL A 266 -9.61 -2.53 -2.54
CA VAL A 266 -8.23 -2.18 -2.90
C VAL A 266 -8.14 -2.00 -4.41
N PHE A 267 -7.52 -0.90 -4.81
CA PHE A 267 -7.37 -0.47 -6.19
C PHE A 267 -5.90 -0.51 -6.64
N ALA A 268 -5.68 -0.54 -7.94
CA ALA A 268 -4.36 -0.41 -8.56
C ALA A 268 -4.35 0.73 -9.59
N VAL A 269 -3.48 1.71 -9.38
CA VAL A 269 -3.25 2.86 -10.28
C VAL A 269 -1.94 2.60 -11.03
N ALA A 270 -2.04 2.31 -12.31
CA ALA A 270 -0.88 2.04 -13.16
C ALA A 270 -0.13 3.32 -13.53
N ASN A 271 1.19 3.20 -13.76
CA ASN A 271 2.10 4.29 -14.12
C ASN A 271 2.11 5.43 -13.08
N ALA A 272 1.88 5.12 -11.82
CA ALA A 272 1.71 6.11 -10.76
C ALA A 272 2.95 6.97 -10.51
N GLY A 273 4.14 6.37 -10.65
CA GLY A 273 5.42 7.05 -10.46
C GLY A 273 5.77 8.04 -11.58
N CYS A 274 5.18 7.89 -12.78
CA CYS A 274 5.39 8.79 -13.91
C CYS A 274 4.11 9.51 -14.38
N ALA A 275 2.98 9.34 -13.70
CA ALA A 275 1.72 9.99 -14.04
C ALA A 275 1.87 11.53 -14.10
N GLU A 276 1.36 12.14 -15.18
CA GLU A 276 1.26 13.58 -15.35
C GLU A 276 -0.18 14.10 -15.20
N LYS A 277 -1.13 13.18 -14.97
CA LYS A 277 -2.55 13.46 -14.82
C LYS A 277 -3.24 12.44 -13.93
N ASP A 278 -4.44 12.75 -13.53
CA ASP A 278 -5.34 11.88 -12.78
C ASP A 278 -5.78 10.66 -13.61
N HIS A 279 -5.80 9.50 -12.98
CA HIS A 279 -6.20 8.21 -13.55
C HIS A 279 -7.55 7.69 -12.97
N GLY A 280 -8.30 8.56 -12.26
CA GLY A 280 -9.48 8.15 -11.51
C GLY A 280 -9.10 7.23 -10.33
N THR A 281 -9.98 6.32 -9.95
CA THR A 281 -9.70 5.35 -8.88
C THR A 281 -8.71 4.26 -9.28
N GLY A 282 -8.38 4.14 -10.58
CA GLY A 282 -7.67 2.98 -11.09
C GLY A 282 -8.58 1.75 -11.22
N ARG A 283 -8.00 0.54 -11.15
CA ARG A 283 -8.72 -0.73 -11.28
C ARG A 283 -8.87 -1.41 -9.92
N ILE A 284 -10.07 -1.83 -9.55
CA ILE A 284 -10.28 -2.68 -8.38
C ILE A 284 -9.52 -3.99 -8.58
N ILE A 285 -8.70 -4.37 -7.62
CA ILE A 285 -7.97 -5.64 -7.61
C ILE A 285 -8.51 -6.61 -6.56
N TYR A 286 -9.05 -6.09 -5.44
CA TYR A 286 -9.66 -6.91 -4.42
C TYR A 286 -10.84 -6.16 -3.80
N GLN A 287 -11.99 -6.82 -3.71
CA GLN A 287 -13.20 -6.32 -3.08
C GLN A 287 -14.07 -7.50 -2.72
N ASP A 288 -14.41 -7.65 -1.44
CA ASP A 288 -15.44 -8.56 -0.96
C ASP A 288 -16.02 -8.03 0.37
N ASN A 289 -17.05 -8.68 0.87
CA ASN A 289 -17.66 -8.38 2.18
C ASN A 289 -17.48 -9.57 3.15
N VAL A 290 -16.46 -10.39 2.92
CA VAL A 290 -16.16 -11.57 3.74
C VAL A 290 -14.85 -11.37 4.47
N HIS A 291 -13.88 -10.70 3.84
CA HIS A 291 -12.53 -10.49 4.36
C HIS A 291 -12.14 -9.01 4.43
N LEU A 292 -12.84 -8.09 3.71
CA LEU A 292 -12.61 -6.65 3.85
C LEU A 292 -13.72 -6.00 4.67
N HIS A 293 -13.30 -5.29 5.72
CA HIS A 293 -14.16 -4.63 6.68
C HIS A 293 -13.66 -3.20 6.98
N GLY A 294 -13.49 -2.39 5.93
CA GLY A 294 -12.89 -1.05 5.99
C GLY A 294 -11.36 -1.11 5.97
N PRO A 295 -10.75 -1.42 4.81
CA PRO A 295 -9.29 -1.54 4.71
C PRO A 295 -8.58 -0.22 5.01
N LEU A 296 -7.54 -0.28 5.85
CA LEU A 296 -6.70 0.84 6.30
C LEU A 296 -5.24 0.67 5.88
N GLY A 297 -4.32 0.60 6.84
CA GLY A 297 -2.89 0.46 6.59
C GLY A 297 -2.57 -0.74 5.71
N MET A 298 -1.66 -0.57 4.75
CA MET A 298 -1.32 -1.62 3.78
C MET A 298 0.19 -1.69 3.55
N ILE A 299 0.70 -2.90 3.37
CA ILE A 299 2.09 -3.15 2.98
C ILE A 299 2.16 -4.15 1.82
N MET A 300 3.29 -4.17 1.13
CA MET A 300 3.69 -5.30 0.29
C MET A 300 4.61 -6.21 1.11
N ALA A 301 4.18 -7.44 1.27
CA ALA A 301 4.96 -8.47 1.96
C ALA A 301 6.13 -8.97 1.08
N PRO A 302 7.17 -9.57 1.67
CA PRO A 302 8.34 -10.06 0.92
C PRO A 302 8.04 -11.13 -0.14
N ASN A 303 6.91 -11.84 -0.01
CA ASN A 303 6.41 -12.79 -1.02
C ASN A 303 5.67 -12.11 -2.19
N GLY A 304 5.59 -10.77 -2.21
CA GLY A 304 4.90 -10.01 -3.24
C GLY A 304 3.39 -9.91 -3.06
N HIS A 305 2.84 -10.38 -1.95
CA HIS A 305 1.43 -10.21 -1.61
C HIS A 305 1.17 -8.84 -0.98
N LEU A 306 -0.09 -8.39 -1.06
CA LEU A 306 -0.57 -7.25 -0.29
C LEU A 306 -1.13 -7.74 1.04
N VAL A 307 -0.82 -7.00 2.09
CA VAL A 307 -1.33 -7.23 3.44
C VAL A 307 -1.99 -5.94 3.91
N VAL A 308 -3.25 -6.00 4.30
CA VAL A 308 -4.07 -4.84 4.67
C VAL A 308 -4.70 -5.05 6.04
N ALA A 309 -4.74 -4.00 6.86
CA ALA A 309 -5.48 -3.99 8.11
C ALA A 309 -6.93 -3.56 7.87
N ASN A 310 -7.87 -4.15 8.59
CA ASN A 310 -9.28 -3.74 8.62
C ASN A 310 -9.59 -2.98 9.91
N ASN A 311 -10.26 -1.83 9.79
CA ASN A 311 -10.71 -1.04 10.95
C ASN A 311 -12.13 -1.37 11.42
N ASP A 312 -12.75 -2.37 10.81
CA ASP A 312 -14.14 -2.80 11.09
C ASP A 312 -15.22 -1.72 10.90
N ALA A 313 -14.93 -0.63 10.16
CA ALA A 313 -15.88 0.43 9.89
C ALA A 313 -17.03 -0.03 8.96
N ILE A 314 -16.73 -0.96 8.05
CA ILE A 314 -17.65 -1.42 7.02
C ILE A 314 -17.88 -2.92 7.18
N ASN A 315 -19.14 -3.34 7.28
CA ASN A 315 -19.57 -4.76 7.39
C ASN A 315 -18.80 -5.59 8.44
N PRO A 316 -18.64 -5.12 9.69
CA PRO A 316 -17.80 -5.79 10.68
C PRO A 316 -18.26 -7.24 10.93
N ASP A 317 -17.32 -8.20 10.97
CA ASP A 317 -17.60 -9.60 11.31
C ASP A 317 -17.27 -9.85 12.80
N PRO A 318 -18.28 -10.11 13.67
CA PRO A 318 -18.04 -10.36 15.09
C PRO A 318 -17.25 -11.64 15.38
N ASN A 319 -17.05 -12.51 14.40
CA ASN A 319 -16.23 -13.71 14.56
C ASN A 319 -14.76 -13.48 14.18
N GLN A 320 -14.46 -12.40 13.48
CA GLN A 320 -13.13 -12.05 13.00
C GLN A 320 -12.91 -10.53 13.11
N PRO A 321 -12.90 -9.96 14.33
CA PRO A 321 -12.65 -8.52 14.51
C PRO A 321 -11.17 -8.19 14.34
N SER A 322 -10.87 -6.95 13.96
CA SER A 322 -9.51 -6.38 13.86
C SER A 322 -8.58 -7.23 13.01
N GLU A 323 -9.01 -7.56 11.80
CA GLU A 323 -8.28 -8.45 10.91
C GLU A 323 -7.13 -7.75 10.20
N ILE A 324 -6.12 -8.55 9.92
CA ILE A 324 -5.11 -8.29 8.91
C ILE A 324 -5.27 -9.34 7.83
N VAL A 325 -5.51 -8.91 6.60
CA VAL A 325 -5.84 -9.76 5.46
C VAL A 325 -4.70 -9.77 4.46
N GLU A 326 -4.29 -10.96 4.03
CA GLU A 326 -3.31 -11.16 2.97
C GLU A 326 -3.98 -11.65 1.70
N PHE A 327 -3.67 -11.01 0.57
CA PHE A 327 -4.12 -11.41 -0.76
C PHE A 327 -3.04 -11.13 -1.82
N THR A 328 -3.09 -11.87 -2.93
CA THR A 328 -2.15 -11.66 -4.03
C THR A 328 -2.44 -10.33 -4.74
N VAL A 329 -1.45 -9.76 -5.43
CA VAL A 329 -1.66 -8.57 -6.30
C VAL A 329 -2.65 -8.82 -7.44
N GLY A 330 -2.98 -10.09 -7.71
CA GLY A 330 -4.02 -10.51 -8.63
C GLY A 330 -5.43 -10.55 -8.01
N GLY A 331 -5.58 -10.30 -6.70
CA GLY A 331 -6.86 -10.26 -6.01
C GLY A 331 -7.35 -11.62 -5.52
N LYS A 332 -6.46 -12.55 -5.19
CA LYS A 332 -6.82 -13.83 -4.60
C LYS A 332 -6.54 -13.80 -3.09
N PHE A 333 -7.54 -14.08 -2.28
CA PHE A 333 -7.41 -14.25 -0.83
C PHE A 333 -6.40 -15.37 -0.49
N VAL A 334 -5.57 -15.13 0.53
CA VAL A 334 -4.55 -16.07 1.00
C VAL A 334 -4.79 -16.43 2.46
N LYS A 335 -4.86 -15.45 3.35
CA LYS A 335 -4.99 -15.65 4.79
C LYS A 335 -5.48 -14.39 5.49
N GLU A 336 -6.07 -14.58 6.66
CA GLU A 336 -6.35 -13.50 7.61
C GLU A 336 -6.00 -13.93 9.04
N ILE A 337 -5.75 -12.94 9.89
CA ILE A 337 -5.55 -13.10 11.33
C ILE A 337 -6.22 -11.93 12.06
N SER A 338 -6.82 -12.16 13.22
CA SER A 338 -7.23 -11.09 14.14
C SER A 338 -6.09 -10.72 15.07
N VAL A 339 -5.89 -9.43 15.31
CA VAL A 339 -4.88 -8.92 16.25
C VAL A 339 -5.47 -8.57 17.62
N ASP A 340 -6.77 -8.29 17.67
CA ASP A 340 -7.53 -8.01 18.89
C ASP A 340 -8.91 -8.69 18.84
N PRO A 341 -9.47 -9.11 19.98
CA PRO A 341 -10.81 -9.74 20.02
C PRO A 341 -11.98 -8.75 19.87
N ASN A 342 -11.73 -7.44 19.84
CA ASN A 342 -12.74 -6.41 19.64
C ASN A 342 -12.55 -5.69 18.30
N PHE A 343 -13.56 -5.02 17.82
CA PHE A 343 -13.52 -4.23 16.57
C PHE A 343 -12.56 -3.04 16.66
N GLY A 344 -12.00 -2.65 15.54
CA GLY A 344 -11.30 -1.38 15.35
C GLY A 344 -9.86 -1.35 15.87
N GLY A 345 -9.22 -2.50 16.14
CA GLY A 345 -7.86 -2.53 16.66
C GLY A 345 -6.74 -2.48 15.61
N ALA A 346 -6.99 -2.97 14.39
CA ALA A 346 -5.94 -3.08 13.37
C ALA A 346 -5.80 -1.81 12.53
N PHE A 347 -4.64 -1.13 12.59
CA PHE A 347 -4.37 0.11 11.85
C PHE A 347 -3.08 0.04 11.01
N GLY A 348 -2.03 0.72 11.44
CA GLY A 348 -0.79 0.84 10.68
C GLY A 348 0.00 -0.45 10.60
N LEU A 349 0.58 -0.71 9.44
CA LEU A 349 1.41 -1.87 9.15
C LEU A 349 2.78 -1.43 8.64
N ALA A 350 3.83 -2.20 8.97
CA ALA A 350 5.15 -2.02 8.37
C ALA A 350 5.88 -3.35 8.23
N VAL A 351 6.78 -3.44 7.26
CA VAL A 351 7.67 -4.59 7.09
C VAL A 351 9.08 -4.14 6.76
N MET A 352 10.07 -4.85 7.30
CA MET A 352 11.48 -4.66 6.97
C MET A 352 12.17 -6.02 6.83
N THR A 353 12.90 -6.21 5.74
CA THR A 353 13.71 -7.41 5.53
C THR A 353 15.17 -7.17 5.89
N LYS A 354 15.82 -8.17 6.48
CA LYS A 354 17.25 -8.15 6.79
C LYS A 354 17.84 -9.56 6.70
N GLY A 355 18.71 -9.79 5.72
CA GLY A 355 19.22 -11.14 5.43
C GLY A 355 18.05 -12.09 5.13
N ASP A 356 18.02 -13.23 5.81
CA ASP A 356 17.02 -14.28 5.62
C ASP A 356 15.78 -14.12 6.52
N THR A 357 15.57 -12.92 7.07
CA THR A 357 14.44 -12.64 7.97
C THR A 357 13.67 -11.39 7.56
N ALA A 358 12.38 -11.40 7.86
CA ALA A 358 11.51 -10.22 7.85
C ALA A 358 11.04 -9.91 9.26
N ARG A 359 10.97 -8.63 9.62
CA ARG A 359 10.21 -8.13 10.76
C ARG A 359 8.94 -7.48 10.22
N PHE A 360 7.80 -7.98 10.66
CA PHE A 360 6.50 -7.41 10.38
C PHE A 360 5.98 -6.75 11.64
N ALA A 361 5.40 -5.58 11.51
CA ALA A 361 4.86 -4.80 12.61
C ALA A 361 3.44 -4.34 12.30
N ALA A 362 2.56 -4.44 13.29
CA ALA A 362 1.20 -3.93 13.24
C ALA A 362 0.89 -3.22 14.55
N VAL A 363 0.09 -2.16 14.50
CA VAL A 363 -0.45 -1.54 15.72
C VAL A 363 -1.81 -2.10 16.05
N ASP A 364 -2.09 -2.19 17.34
CA ASP A 364 -3.39 -2.48 17.91
C ASP A 364 -3.81 -1.24 18.71
N ASP A 365 -4.92 -0.61 18.30
CA ASP A 365 -5.43 0.61 18.94
C ASP A 365 -6.26 0.33 20.20
N ASN A 366 -6.99 -0.79 20.23
CA ASN A 366 -7.83 -1.16 21.37
C ASN A 366 -6.99 -1.35 22.65
N VAL A 367 -5.79 -1.94 22.50
CA VAL A 367 -4.79 -2.04 23.56
C VAL A 367 -3.52 -1.36 23.03
N PRO A 368 -3.35 -0.03 23.19
CA PRO A 368 -2.35 0.74 22.46
C PRO A 368 -0.95 0.14 22.50
N VAL A 369 -0.69 -0.81 21.59
CA VAL A 369 0.57 -1.56 21.48
C VAL A 369 1.03 -1.69 20.02
N LEU A 370 2.33 -1.90 19.88
CA LEU A 370 2.94 -2.40 18.66
C LEU A 370 3.17 -3.90 18.79
N LEU A 371 2.63 -4.65 17.85
CA LEU A 371 2.84 -6.08 17.69
C LEU A 371 3.95 -6.30 16.65
N VAL A 372 4.96 -7.11 16.98
CA VAL A 372 6.11 -7.36 16.10
C VAL A 372 6.36 -8.87 15.95
N TRP A 373 6.37 -9.32 14.72
CA TRP A 373 6.75 -10.68 14.32
C TRP A 373 8.13 -10.69 13.68
N THR A 374 8.89 -11.74 13.93
CA THR A 374 10.12 -12.01 13.18
C THR A 374 9.99 -13.34 12.47
N LEU A 375 10.13 -13.31 11.15
CA LEU A 375 9.80 -14.38 10.24
C LEU A 375 11.03 -14.79 9.42
N PRO A 376 11.27 -16.08 9.16
CA PRO A 376 12.18 -16.47 8.10
C PRO A 376 11.59 -16.00 6.76
N LEU A 377 12.43 -15.55 5.85
CA LEU A 377 12.06 -15.39 4.44
C LEU A 377 12.04 -16.77 3.78
N PRO A 378 11.15 -16.99 2.81
CA PRO A 378 11.06 -18.24 2.07
C PRO A 378 12.30 -18.54 1.24
#